data_07b03317bb5afe2f1e71b2cc8993c425
#
_entry.id   07b03317bb5afe2f1e71b2cc8993c425
#
_cell.length_a   1.000
_cell.length_b   1.000
_cell.length_c   1.000
_cell.angle_alpha   90.00
_cell.angle_beta   90.00
_cell.angle_gamma   90.00
#
_symmetry.space_group_name_H-M   'P 1'
#
loop_
_entity.id
_entity.type
_entity.pdbx_description
1 polymer ?
#
loop_
_entity_poly.entity_id
_entity_poly.type
_entity_poly.pdbx_seq_one_letter_code
_entity_poly.pdbx_strand_id
1 'polypeptide(L)'
;VFAKNMIPANQGAAMLDHLQVARNGNILVGGSGSQGYYALLRNDGTALYSGTSKGNVRGIGMNPATGESVVTTYDMGGRRGTFIRIHPTGKVEFERSLDGNFDKMKVTNSGEILLLSSSEGRVCMFSSTGEKEFDRYVTDNKPTAYRQAYTASSGELLFLGAGGRLVKLGHGLYVSDVKITKPVNGIATAIFTVTLTGYATTKEGAPIPVSVGYATQEKTANIANNFTPVKG
;
A
#
# COMPACT_ATOMS: atom_id res chain seq x y z
N VAL A 1 -1.79 -33.79 7.62
CA VAL A 1 -3.06 -33.05 7.69
C VAL A 1 -3.39 -32.81 9.14
N PHE A 2 -3.68 -31.58 9.50
CA PHE A 2 -4.14 -31.23 10.86
C PHE A 2 -5.47 -30.46 10.77
N ALA A 3 -6.28 -30.58 11.80
CA ALA A 3 -7.46 -29.74 12.02
C ALA A 3 -7.33 -29.13 13.42
N LYS A 4 -7.43 -27.81 13.53
CA LYS A 4 -7.25 -27.09 14.79
C LYS A 4 -8.23 -25.94 14.88
N ASN A 5 -8.89 -25.81 16.02
CA ASN A 5 -9.62 -24.59 16.33
C ASN A 5 -8.63 -23.49 16.70
N MET A 6 -8.55 -22.47 15.86
CA MET A 6 -7.57 -21.39 15.99
C MET A 6 -8.05 -20.20 16.81
N ILE A 7 -9.37 -20.13 17.04
CA ILE A 7 -9.98 -19.02 17.77
C ILE A 7 -10.04 -19.40 19.24
N PRO A 8 -9.48 -18.59 20.15
CA PRO A 8 -9.62 -18.81 21.59
C PRO A 8 -11.09 -18.86 22.00
N ALA A 9 -11.44 -19.78 22.89
CA ALA A 9 -12.82 -20.00 23.33
C ALA A 9 -13.51 -18.75 23.92
N ASN A 10 -12.75 -17.80 24.42
CA ASN A 10 -13.23 -16.54 24.98
C ASN A 10 -13.50 -15.44 23.93
N GLN A 11 -13.25 -15.68 22.67
CA GLN A 11 -13.42 -14.70 21.57
C GLN A 11 -14.84 -14.70 20.96
N GLY A 12 -15.74 -15.54 21.44
CA GLY A 12 -17.09 -15.66 20.88
C GLY A 12 -17.12 -16.24 19.46
N ALA A 13 -18.15 -15.95 18.70
CA ALA A 13 -18.25 -16.35 17.30
C ALA A 13 -17.34 -15.45 16.46
N ALA A 14 -16.12 -15.88 16.24
CA ALA A 14 -15.17 -15.21 15.34
C ALA A 14 -15.05 -15.99 14.03
N MET A 15 -14.85 -15.27 12.92
CA MET A 15 -14.61 -15.84 11.60
C MET A 15 -13.18 -15.58 11.20
N LEU A 16 -12.47 -16.62 10.77
CA LEU A 16 -11.20 -16.48 10.07
C LEU A 16 -11.51 -16.37 8.57
N ASP A 17 -11.28 -15.22 8.01
CA ASP A 17 -11.61 -14.88 6.61
C ASP A 17 -10.37 -14.51 5.77
N HIS A 18 -9.21 -14.47 6.43
CA HIS A 18 -7.92 -14.22 5.79
C HIS A 18 -6.93 -15.35 6.05
N LEU A 19 -6.27 -15.80 4.97
CA LEU A 19 -5.23 -16.83 5.04
C LEU A 19 -4.14 -16.54 4.02
N GLN A 20 -2.89 -16.64 4.45
CA GLN A 20 -1.72 -16.58 3.56
C GLN A 20 -0.70 -17.63 3.97
N VAL A 21 -0.15 -18.35 2.99
CA VAL A 21 0.91 -19.33 3.19
C VAL A 21 2.23 -18.76 2.69
N ALA A 22 3.25 -18.79 3.53
CA ALA A 22 4.61 -18.39 3.19
C ALA A 22 5.36 -19.51 2.44
N ARG A 23 6.47 -19.15 1.79
CA ARG A 23 7.34 -20.13 1.11
C ARG A 23 7.90 -21.21 2.02
N ASN A 24 8.15 -20.89 3.29
CA ASN A 24 8.64 -21.85 4.30
C ASN A 24 7.52 -22.71 4.92
N GLY A 25 6.28 -22.60 4.40
CA GLY A 25 5.13 -23.33 4.89
C GLY A 25 4.42 -22.71 6.10
N ASN A 26 4.90 -21.61 6.65
CA ASN A 26 4.20 -20.91 7.72
C ASN A 26 2.88 -20.33 7.22
N ILE A 27 1.88 -20.29 8.08
CA ILE A 27 0.50 -19.91 7.72
C ILE A 27 0.10 -18.70 8.59
N LEU A 28 -0.10 -17.56 7.96
CA LEU A 28 -0.69 -16.39 8.61
C LEU A 28 -2.21 -16.45 8.45
N VAL A 29 -2.92 -16.32 9.54
CA VAL A 29 -4.38 -16.25 9.56
C VAL A 29 -4.84 -14.96 10.23
N GLY A 30 -5.98 -14.46 9.81
CA GLY A 30 -6.61 -13.29 10.40
C GLY A 30 -8.12 -13.35 10.28
N GLY A 31 -8.82 -12.68 11.19
CA GLY A 31 -10.26 -12.69 11.18
C GLY A 31 -10.90 -11.72 12.16
N SER A 32 -12.20 -11.80 12.23
CA SER A 32 -13.08 -10.85 12.89
C SER A 32 -14.00 -11.55 13.90
N GLY A 33 -14.33 -10.84 14.97
CA GLY A 33 -15.25 -11.30 16.01
C GLY A 33 -15.59 -10.14 16.94
N SER A 34 -15.64 -10.39 18.24
CA SER A 34 -15.72 -9.32 19.24
C SER A 34 -14.48 -8.40 19.19
N GLN A 35 -13.37 -8.97 18.76
CA GLN A 35 -12.11 -8.30 18.44
C GLN A 35 -11.55 -8.91 17.17
N GLY A 36 -10.61 -8.22 16.50
CA GLY A 36 -9.81 -8.82 15.45
C GLY A 36 -8.84 -9.83 16.06
N TYR A 37 -8.64 -10.95 15.37
CA TYR A 37 -7.71 -11.99 15.75
C TYR A 37 -6.73 -12.28 14.61
N TYR A 38 -5.47 -12.50 14.94
CA TYR A 38 -4.46 -12.94 13.98
C TYR A 38 -3.49 -13.92 14.62
N ALA A 39 -2.95 -14.83 13.83
CA ALA A 39 -1.92 -15.77 14.28
C ALA A 39 -0.99 -16.18 13.13
N LEU A 40 0.27 -16.39 13.46
CA LEU A 40 1.24 -17.06 12.60
C LEU A 40 1.47 -18.48 13.12
N LEU A 41 1.31 -19.45 12.23
CA LEU A 41 1.47 -20.87 12.52
C LEU A 41 2.62 -21.45 11.74
N ARG A 42 3.25 -22.49 12.26
CA ARG A 42 4.07 -23.40 11.50
C ARG A 42 3.22 -24.26 10.57
N ASN A 43 3.88 -24.95 9.65
CA ASN A 43 3.23 -25.90 8.74
C ASN A 43 2.57 -27.11 9.45
N ASP A 44 2.94 -27.40 10.70
CA ASP A 44 2.32 -28.40 11.56
C ASP A 44 1.11 -27.87 12.36
N GLY A 45 0.78 -26.59 12.20
CA GLY A 45 -0.31 -25.92 12.91
C GLY A 45 0.03 -25.42 14.31
N THR A 46 1.27 -25.55 14.77
CA THR A 46 1.69 -24.94 16.05
C THR A 46 1.79 -23.42 15.90
N ALA A 47 1.23 -22.67 16.86
CA ALA A 47 1.33 -21.22 16.83
C ALA A 47 2.75 -20.75 17.14
N LEU A 48 3.30 -19.91 16.27
CA LEU A 48 4.49 -19.14 16.55
C LEU A 48 4.15 -17.94 17.42
N TYR A 49 3.06 -17.27 17.07
CA TYR A 49 2.43 -16.23 17.88
C TYR A 49 0.95 -16.07 17.53
N SER A 50 0.22 -15.40 18.40
CA SER A 50 -1.14 -14.93 18.15
C SER A 50 -1.36 -13.60 18.85
N GLY A 51 -2.32 -12.83 18.36
CA GLY A 51 -2.68 -11.54 18.94
C GLY A 51 -4.12 -11.15 18.63
N THR A 52 -4.56 -10.11 19.29
CA THR A 52 -5.84 -9.48 19.08
C THR A 52 -5.67 -8.00 18.76
N SER A 53 -6.66 -7.40 18.13
CA SER A 53 -6.71 -5.98 17.80
C SER A 53 -8.06 -5.39 18.18
N LYS A 54 -8.09 -4.08 18.40
CA LYS A 54 -9.34 -3.35 18.68
C LYS A 54 -10.38 -3.47 17.58
N GLY A 55 -9.95 -3.44 16.34
CA GLY A 55 -10.81 -3.53 15.16
C GLY A 55 -10.75 -4.90 14.53
N ASN A 56 -11.68 -5.16 13.63
CA ASN A 56 -11.69 -6.36 12.80
C ASN A 56 -10.46 -6.41 11.90
N VAL A 57 -9.85 -7.58 11.76
CA VAL A 57 -8.79 -7.78 10.74
C VAL A 57 -9.43 -7.63 9.36
N ARG A 58 -8.81 -6.81 8.53
CA ARG A 58 -9.30 -6.49 7.17
C ARG A 58 -8.36 -6.96 6.07
N GLY A 59 -7.12 -7.19 6.41
CA GLY A 59 -6.13 -7.71 5.50
C GLY A 59 -4.92 -8.24 6.25
N ILE A 60 -4.25 -9.20 5.65
CA ILE A 60 -2.99 -9.76 6.15
C ILE A 60 -1.98 -9.84 5.02
N GLY A 61 -0.72 -9.68 5.34
CA GLY A 61 0.39 -9.80 4.41
C GLY A 61 1.63 -10.33 5.10
N MET A 62 2.49 -10.98 4.35
CA MET A 62 3.75 -11.50 4.85
C MET A 62 4.90 -11.09 3.92
N ASN A 63 5.99 -10.62 4.49
CA ASN A 63 7.22 -10.37 3.75
C ASN A 63 7.80 -11.72 3.30
N PRO A 64 7.91 -11.97 1.98
CA PRO A 64 8.37 -13.28 1.49
C PRO A 64 9.83 -13.59 1.80
N ALA A 65 10.66 -12.55 2.06
CA ALA A 65 12.08 -12.70 2.34
C ALA A 65 12.36 -12.92 3.83
N THR A 66 11.68 -12.20 4.72
CA THR A 66 11.97 -12.20 6.17
C THR A 66 10.95 -12.99 6.98
N GLY A 67 9.75 -13.23 6.45
CA GLY A 67 8.65 -13.86 7.17
C GLY A 67 7.94 -12.93 8.17
N GLU A 68 8.26 -11.65 8.18
CA GLU A 68 7.55 -10.65 8.96
C GLU A 68 6.10 -10.54 8.49
N SER A 69 5.20 -10.38 9.43
CA SER A 69 3.76 -10.27 9.13
C SER A 69 3.27 -8.84 9.26
N VAL A 70 2.31 -8.49 8.42
CA VAL A 70 1.58 -7.23 8.51
C VAL A 70 0.09 -7.54 8.58
N VAL A 71 -0.60 -6.88 9.49
CA VAL A 71 -2.03 -7.03 9.70
C VAL A 71 -2.68 -5.66 9.63
N THR A 72 -3.69 -5.50 8.78
CA THR A 72 -4.55 -4.31 8.82
C THR A 72 -5.81 -4.59 9.59
N THR A 73 -6.25 -3.63 10.37
CA THR A 73 -7.47 -3.68 11.14
C THR A 73 -8.32 -2.46 10.89
N TYR A 74 -9.62 -2.56 11.17
CA TYR A 74 -10.54 -1.43 11.08
C TYR A 74 -11.56 -1.47 12.20
N ASP A 75 -11.57 -0.41 13.00
CA ASP A 75 -12.56 -0.19 14.04
C ASP A 75 -13.78 0.56 13.45
N MET A 76 -14.89 -0.15 13.33
CA MET A 76 -16.14 0.39 12.79
C MET A 76 -16.71 1.52 13.66
N GLY A 77 -16.56 1.43 14.97
CA GLY A 77 -17.04 2.44 15.90
C GLY A 77 -16.24 3.74 15.83
N GLY A 78 -14.93 3.62 15.79
CA GLY A 78 -14.00 4.75 15.68
C GLY A 78 -13.74 5.21 14.25
N ARG A 79 -14.18 4.46 13.25
CA ARG A 79 -13.89 4.69 11.81
C ARG A 79 -12.41 4.88 11.52
N ARG A 80 -11.58 4.13 12.24
CA ARG A 80 -10.11 4.21 12.14
C ARG A 80 -9.54 2.87 11.76
N GLY A 81 -8.65 2.88 10.81
CA GLY A 81 -7.81 1.76 10.46
C GLY A 81 -6.49 1.80 11.22
N THR A 82 -5.84 0.66 11.28
CA THR A 82 -4.49 0.51 11.82
C THR A 82 -3.79 -0.57 11.02
N PHE A 83 -2.48 -0.45 10.81
CA PHE A 83 -1.67 -1.60 10.42
C PHE A 83 -0.55 -1.84 11.42
N ILE A 84 -0.28 -3.12 11.63
CA ILE A 84 0.66 -3.61 12.63
C ILE A 84 1.70 -4.45 11.89
N ARG A 85 2.98 -4.15 12.05
CA ARG A 85 4.07 -4.99 11.59
C ARG A 85 4.59 -5.83 12.74
N ILE A 86 4.76 -7.12 12.49
CA ILE A 86 5.06 -8.11 13.51
C ILE A 86 6.25 -8.95 13.04
N HIS A 87 7.31 -8.94 13.84
CA HIS A 87 8.47 -9.81 13.64
C HIS A 87 8.06 -11.29 13.71
N PRO A 88 8.75 -12.23 13.05
CA PRO A 88 8.42 -13.66 13.09
C PRO A 88 8.40 -14.28 14.51
N THR A 89 9.03 -13.63 15.49
CA THR A 89 8.97 -14.03 16.91
C THR A 89 7.72 -13.57 17.64
N GLY A 90 6.81 -12.81 16.99
CA GLY A 90 5.62 -12.23 17.59
C GLY A 90 5.80 -10.84 18.19
N LYS A 91 7.02 -10.28 18.17
CA LYS A 91 7.24 -8.91 18.64
C LYS A 91 6.64 -7.91 17.65
N VAL A 92 5.79 -7.01 18.15
CA VAL A 92 5.31 -5.86 17.37
C VAL A 92 6.48 -4.89 17.13
N GLU A 93 6.79 -4.63 15.88
CA GLU A 93 7.84 -3.69 15.49
C GLU A 93 7.32 -2.27 15.48
N PHE A 94 6.17 -2.09 14.86
CA PHE A 94 5.44 -0.82 14.90
C PHE A 94 3.94 -1.02 14.63
N GLU A 95 3.19 -0.03 15.04
CA GLU A 95 1.77 0.15 14.73
C GLU A 95 1.58 1.57 14.17
N ARG A 96 0.75 1.69 13.12
CA ARG A 96 0.45 2.97 12.47
C ARG A 96 -1.04 3.10 12.24
N SER A 97 -1.56 4.30 12.50
CA SER A 97 -2.93 4.64 12.17
C SER A 97 -3.11 4.81 10.67
N LEU A 98 -4.26 4.36 10.18
CA LEU A 98 -4.71 4.51 8.81
C LEU A 98 -5.98 5.36 8.79
N ASP A 99 -6.03 6.29 7.86
CA ASP A 99 -7.26 7.01 7.55
C ASP A 99 -8.01 6.24 6.46
N GLY A 100 -8.93 5.38 6.86
CA GLY A 100 -9.74 4.56 5.97
C GLY A 100 -9.68 3.05 6.25
N ASN A 101 -10.50 2.32 5.50
CA ASN A 101 -10.61 0.87 5.57
C ASN A 101 -9.83 0.22 4.43
N PHE A 102 -8.67 -0.36 4.73
CA PHE A 102 -7.82 -1.05 3.77
C PHE A 102 -7.95 -2.56 3.96
N ASP A 103 -8.54 -3.23 2.97
CA ASP A 103 -8.93 -4.64 3.02
C ASP A 103 -8.09 -5.55 2.12
N LYS A 104 -7.19 -4.98 1.33
CA LYS A 104 -6.21 -5.72 0.55
C LYS A 104 -4.82 -5.21 0.83
N MET A 105 -3.86 -6.13 0.86
CA MET A 105 -2.48 -5.77 1.12
C MET A 105 -1.50 -6.65 0.37
N LYS A 106 -0.35 -6.08 0.10
CA LYS A 106 0.84 -6.79 -0.37
C LYS A 106 2.05 -6.28 0.41
N VAL A 107 2.90 -7.20 0.83
CA VAL A 107 4.23 -6.87 1.37
C VAL A 107 5.26 -7.30 0.32
N THR A 108 6.19 -6.41 -0.01
CA THR A 108 7.28 -6.68 -0.97
C THR A 108 8.43 -7.44 -0.29
N ASN A 109 9.38 -7.96 -1.08
CA ASN A 109 10.59 -8.60 -0.53
C ASN A 109 11.46 -7.60 0.27
N SER A 110 11.45 -6.34 -0.10
CA SER A 110 12.15 -5.23 0.60
C SER A 110 11.39 -4.75 1.85
N GLY A 111 10.20 -5.28 2.09
CA GLY A 111 9.41 -4.98 3.29
C GLY A 111 8.47 -3.79 3.16
N GLU A 112 8.34 -3.20 1.98
CA GLU A 112 7.34 -2.15 1.75
C GLU A 112 5.93 -2.73 1.80
N ILE A 113 4.99 -1.90 2.25
CA ILE A 113 3.63 -2.31 2.50
C ILE A 113 2.70 -1.52 1.58
N LEU A 114 2.09 -2.24 0.65
CA LEU A 114 1.06 -1.69 -0.22
C LEU A 114 -0.32 -2.05 0.35
N LEU A 115 -1.14 -1.05 0.58
CA LEU A 115 -2.50 -1.18 1.07
C LEU A 115 -3.49 -0.68 0.02
N LEU A 116 -4.58 -1.42 -0.16
CA LEU A 116 -5.69 -1.03 -1.03
C LEU A 116 -6.99 -1.05 -0.24
N SER A 117 -7.74 0.05 -0.30
CA SER A 117 -9.15 0.11 0.06
C SER A 117 -9.99 -0.26 -1.16
N SER A 118 -10.57 -1.46 -1.18
CA SER A 118 -11.37 -1.91 -2.32
C SER A 118 -12.70 -1.15 -2.44
N SER A 119 -13.24 -0.63 -1.34
CA SER A 119 -14.46 0.18 -1.35
C SER A 119 -14.27 1.59 -1.90
N GLU A 120 -13.08 2.17 -1.66
CA GLU A 120 -12.78 3.55 -2.03
C GLU A 120 -11.91 3.63 -3.30
N GLY A 121 -11.27 2.53 -3.69
CA GLY A 121 -10.26 2.55 -4.76
C GLY A 121 -9.04 3.38 -4.40
N ARG A 122 -8.70 3.44 -3.11
CA ARG A 122 -7.59 4.19 -2.57
C ARG A 122 -6.41 3.27 -2.31
N VAL A 123 -5.23 3.74 -2.65
CA VAL A 123 -3.97 3.02 -2.50
C VAL A 123 -3.04 3.82 -1.62
N CYS A 124 -2.50 3.17 -0.60
CA CYS A 124 -1.43 3.71 0.23
C CYS A 124 -0.21 2.81 0.13
N MET A 125 0.97 3.40 0.13
CA MET A 125 2.23 2.69 0.24
C MET A 125 3.05 3.23 1.39
N PHE A 126 3.64 2.32 2.12
CA PHE A 126 4.52 2.60 3.24
C PHE A 126 5.87 1.93 3.02
N SER A 127 6.92 2.59 3.44
CA SER A 127 8.27 2.03 3.47
C SER A 127 8.35 0.84 4.42
N SER A 128 9.46 0.13 4.38
CA SER A 128 9.77 -0.94 5.34
C SER A 128 9.84 -0.46 6.80
N THR A 129 10.00 0.83 7.05
CA THR A 129 10.00 1.45 8.39
C THR A 129 8.63 1.99 8.80
N GLY A 130 7.63 1.86 7.94
CA GLY A 130 6.26 2.32 8.19
C GLY A 130 6.01 3.80 7.92
N GLU A 131 6.92 4.47 7.20
CA GLU A 131 6.71 5.84 6.73
C GLU A 131 5.85 5.83 5.48
N LYS A 132 4.87 6.73 5.42
CA LYS A 132 3.96 6.82 4.29
C LYS A 132 4.65 7.45 3.09
N GLU A 133 4.76 6.71 1.98
CA GLU A 133 5.40 7.14 0.75
C GLU A 133 4.41 7.79 -0.22
N PHE A 134 3.23 7.19 -0.37
CA PHE A 134 2.14 7.81 -1.12
C PHE A 134 0.76 7.38 -0.62
N ASP A 135 -0.25 8.16 -1.01
CA ASP A 135 -1.65 7.94 -0.67
C ASP A 135 -2.51 8.61 -1.75
N ARG A 136 -3.22 7.83 -2.55
CA ARG A 136 -4.01 8.37 -3.67
C ARG A 136 -5.14 7.42 -4.09
N TYR A 137 -6.09 7.97 -4.83
CA TYR A 137 -7.07 7.17 -5.55
C TYR A 137 -6.47 6.56 -6.83
N VAL A 138 -6.88 5.35 -7.17
CA VAL A 138 -6.39 4.61 -8.36
C VAL A 138 -6.81 5.30 -9.66
N THR A 139 -7.95 5.99 -9.66
CA THR A 139 -8.48 6.69 -10.84
C THR A 139 -8.99 8.08 -10.49
N ASP A 140 -8.49 9.09 -11.20
CA ASP A 140 -9.00 10.48 -11.29
C ASP A 140 -9.45 11.10 -9.96
N ASN A 141 -8.80 10.76 -8.87
CA ASN A 141 -9.14 11.20 -7.51
C ASN A 141 -10.59 10.94 -7.09
N LYS A 142 -11.22 9.91 -7.66
CA LYS A 142 -12.60 9.52 -7.33
C LYS A 142 -12.65 8.14 -6.69
N PRO A 143 -13.47 7.95 -5.67
CA PRO A 143 -13.73 6.64 -5.10
C PRO A 143 -14.25 5.70 -6.19
N THR A 144 -13.58 4.59 -6.40
CA THR A 144 -13.98 3.56 -7.35
C THR A 144 -13.72 2.19 -6.73
N ALA A 145 -14.74 1.36 -6.61
CA ALA A 145 -14.59 0.04 -6.01
C ALA A 145 -13.69 -0.87 -6.86
N TYR A 146 -12.71 -1.49 -6.23
CA TYR A 146 -11.85 -2.52 -6.80
C TYR A 146 -12.03 -3.84 -6.03
N ARG A 147 -11.97 -4.95 -6.76
CA ARG A 147 -12.13 -6.28 -6.17
C ARG A 147 -10.82 -6.93 -5.77
N GLN A 148 -9.77 -6.64 -6.53
CA GLN A 148 -8.46 -7.24 -6.30
C GLN A 148 -7.34 -6.28 -6.67
N ALA A 149 -6.21 -6.42 -5.98
CA ALA A 149 -4.95 -5.80 -6.33
C ALA A 149 -3.89 -6.89 -6.50
N TYR A 150 -3.05 -6.72 -7.48
CA TYR A 150 -1.95 -7.63 -7.79
C TYR A 150 -0.68 -6.83 -8.06
N THR A 151 0.45 -7.32 -7.57
CA THR A 151 1.76 -6.76 -7.91
C THR A 151 2.43 -7.69 -8.90
N ALA A 152 2.71 -7.20 -10.09
CA ALA A 152 3.47 -7.94 -11.10
C ALA A 152 4.95 -8.10 -10.65
N SER A 153 5.64 -9.07 -11.25
CA SER A 153 7.09 -9.27 -11.00
C SER A 153 7.94 -8.06 -11.39
N SER A 154 7.44 -7.23 -12.30
CA SER A 154 8.03 -5.95 -12.72
C SER A 154 7.80 -4.79 -11.74
N GLY A 155 7.10 -5.03 -10.62
CA GLY A 155 6.77 -4.00 -9.63
C GLY A 155 5.52 -3.17 -9.96
N GLU A 156 4.88 -3.41 -11.08
CA GLU A 156 3.64 -2.74 -11.46
C GLU A 156 2.47 -3.23 -10.61
N LEU A 157 1.55 -2.33 -10.33
CA LEU A 157 0.33 -2.62 -9.59
C LEU A 157 -0.85 -2.76 -10.56
N LEU A 158 -1.54 -3.87 -10.48
CA LEU A 158 -2.72 -4.14 -11.28
C LEU A 158 -3.95 -4.17 -10.38
N PHE A 159 -4.99 -3.46 -10.76
CA PHE A 159 -6.25 -3.39 -10.02
C PHE A 159 -7.40 -3.86 -10.89
N LEU A 160 -8.16 -4.83 -10.41
CA LEU A 160 -9.37 -5.28 -11.05
C LEU A 160 -10.58 -4.63 -10.40
N GLY A 161 -11.24 -3.75 -11.13
CA GLY A 161 -12.44 -3.04 -10.68
C GLY A 161 -13.75 -3.78 -10.98
N ALA A 162 -14.84 -3.25 -10.44
CA ALA A 162 -16.17 -3.68 -10.81
C ALA A 162 -16.43 -3.39 -12.30
N GLY A 163 -17.25 -4.23 -12.96
CA GLY A 163 -17.53 -4.08 -14.39
C GLY A 163 -16.39 -4.47 -15.34
N GLY A 164 -15.40 -5.26 -14.85
CA GLY A 164 -14.29 -5.74 -15.68
C GLY A 164 -13.20 -4.70 -15.97
N ARG A 165 -13.20 -3.60 -15.25
CA ARG A 165 -12.17 -2.55 -15.42
C ARG A 165 -10.83 -3.03 -14.86
N LEU A 166 -9.80 -3.05 -15.71
CA LEU A 166 -8.43 -3.28 -15.30
C LEU A 166 -7.67 -1.95 -15.30
N VAL A 167 -7.05 -1.62 -14.18
CA VAL A 167 -6.17 -0.45 -14.06
C VAL A 167 -4.77 -0.94 -13.71
N LYS A 168 -3.79 -0.46 -14.45
CA LYS A 168 -2.37 -0.68 -14.22
C LYS A 168 -1.76 0.60 -13.69
N LEU A 169 -1.20 0.55 -12.49
CA LEU A 169 -0.29 1.57 -12.00
C LEU A 169 1.13 1.04 -12.17
N GLY A 170 1.85 1.63 -13.09
CA GLY A 170 3.24 1.28 -13.37
C GLY A 170 4.20 2.28 -12.75
N HIS A 171 5.48 2.06 -12.98
CA HIS A 171 6.49 3.08 -12.81
C HIS A 171 6.11 4.26 -13.69
N GLY A 172 5.82 5.38 -13.08
CA GLY A 172 5.41 6.59 -13.78
C GLY A 172 6.16 7.79 -13.25
N LEU A 173 6.45 8.71 -14.18
CA LEU A 173 6.89 10.04 -13.81
C LEU A 173 5.66 10.93 -13.75
N TYR A 174 5.47 11.55 -12.62
CA TYR A 174 4.46 12.58 -12.43
C TYR A 174 5.13 13.93 -12.37
N VAL A 175 4.58 14.87 -13.11
CA VAL A 175 4.94 16.28 -12.97
C VAL A 175 3.77 16.96 -12.27
N SER A 176 4.05 17.70 -11.21
CA SER A 176 3.01 18.43 -10.49
C SER A 176 2.44 19.54 -11.39
N ASP A 177 1.11 19.72 -11.32
CA ASP A 177 0.50 20.93 -11.85
C ASP A 177 0.88 22.12 -10.95
N VAL A 178 1.31 23.22 -11.59
CA VAL A 178 1.66 24.44 -10.88
C VAL A 178 0.77 25.56 -11.39
N LYS A 179 0.03 26.17 -10.47
CA LYS A 179 -0.74 27.37 -10.73
C LYS A 179 -0.02 28.57 -10.12
N ILE A 180 0.40 29.50 -10.96
CA ILE A 180 1.01 30.75 -10.51
C ILE A 180 0.14 31.93 -10.93
N THR A 181 0.07 32.94 -10.05
CA THR A 181 -0.54 34.21 -10.39
C THR A 181 0.55 35.12 -10.93
N LYS A 182 0.31 35.70 -12.10
CA LYS A 182 1.27 36.66 -12.68
C LYS A 182 1.41 37.84 -11.72
N PRO A 183 2.61 38.18 -11.26
CA PRO A 183 2.83 39.36 -10.43
C PRO A 183 2.62 40.63 -11.25
N VAL A 184 2.18 41.67 -10.59
CA VAL A 184 1.99 43.01 -11.23
C VAL A 184 3.34 43.51 -11.77
N ASN A 185 4.40 43.28 -11.01
CA ASN A 185 5.78 43.61 -11.40
C ASN A 185 6.71 42.46 -11.02
N GLY A 186 7.74 42.21 -11.83
CA GLY A 186 8.76 41.20 -11.58
C GLY A 186 8.48 39.84 -12.20
N ILE A 187 9.19 38.82 -11.72
CA ILE A 187 9.20 37.45 -12.26
C ILE A 187 8.63 36.53 -11.18
N ALA A 188 7.75 35.63 -11.58
CA ALA A 188 7.33 34.51 -10.75
C ALA A 188 8.04 33.23 -11.20
N THR A 189 8.49 32.44 -10.24
CA THR A 189 9.12 31.14 -10.50
C THR A 189 8.08 30.04 -10.32
N ALA A 190 7.90 29.21 -11.34
CA ALA A 190 7.11 27.98 -11.24
C ALA A 190 8.03 26.79 -10.88
N ILE A 191 7.78 26.14 -9.77
CA ILE A 191 8.53 24.95 -9.36
C ILE A 191 7.67 23.72 -9.67
N PHE A 192 8.11 22.91 -10.64
CA PHE A 192 7.49 21.63 -10.95
C PHE A 192 8.21 20.53 -10.19
N THR A 193 7.47 19.76 -9.42
CA THR A 193 8.01 18.57 -8.77
C THR A 193 7.83 17.39 -9.70
N VAL A 194 8.93 16.75 -10.06
CA VAL A 194 8.92 15.49 -10.80
C VAL A 194 9.02 14.35 -9.77
N THR A 195 8.00 13.51 -9.72
CA THR A 195 7.95 12.39 -8.80
C THR A 195 8.01 11.08 -9.60
N LEU A 196 9.00 10.24 -9.29
CA LEU A 196 9.03 8.86 -9.74
C LEU A 196 8.13 8.02 -8.83
N THR A 197 7.12 7.37 -9.40
CA THR A 197 6.30 6.39 -8.68
C THR A 197 6.67 5.00 -9.11
N GLY A 198 6.91 4.12 -8.12
CA GLY A 198 7.40 2.76 -8.35
C GLY A 198 8.91 2.66 -8.12
N TYR A 199 9.39 1.42 -8.06
CA TYR A 199 10.80 1.15 -7.81
C TYR A 199 11.54 0.93 -9.12
N ALA A 200 12.58 1.70 -9.33
CA ALA A 200 13.60 1.37 -10.31
C ALA A 200 14.71 0.55 -9.60
N THR A 201 14.44 -0.73 -9.39
CA THR A 201 15.44 -1.65 -8.82
C THR A 201 15.64 -2.86 -9.72
N THR A 202 16.85 -3.42 -9.70
CA THR A 202 17.12 -4.72 -10.32
C THR A 202 16.40 -5.84 -9.55
N LYS A 203 16.44 -7.07 -10.08
CA LYS A 203 15.92 -8.25 -9.37
C LYS A 203 16.58 -8.47 -8.01
N GLU A 204 17.82 -8.02 -7.86
CA GLU A 204 18.64 -8.09 -6.65
C GLU A 204 18.41 -6.91 -5.72
N GLY A 205 17.53 -5.97 -6.07
CA GLY A 205 17.18 -4.81 -5.24
C GLY A 205 18.12 -3.60 -5.37
N ALA A 206 19.07 -3.62 -6.30
CA ALA A 206 19.94 -2.47 -6.54
C ALA A 206 19.18 -1.33 -7.25
N PRO A 207 19.39 -0.06 -6.89
CA PRO A 207 18.75 1.07 -7.56
C PRO A 207 19.11 1.14 -9.04
N ILE A 208 18.12 1.34 -9.90
CA ILE A 208 18.35 1.63 -11.32
C ILE A 208 18.30 3.14 -11.49
N PRO A 209 19.34 3.77 -12.08
CA PRO A 209 19.31 5.20 -12.40
C PRO A 209 18.17 5.53 -13.35
N VAL A 210 17.38 6.54 -13.01
CA VAL A 210 16.32 7.06 -13.87
C VAL A 210 16.68 8.46 -14.31
N SER A 211 16.75 8.65 -15.64
CA SER A 211 17.00 9.97 -16.24
C SER A 211 15.70 10.49 -16.85
N VAL A 212 15.46 11.77 -16.69
CA VAL A 212 14.27 12.46 -17.21
C VAL A 212 14.72 13.66 -18.04
N GLY A 213 14.39 13.63 -19.32
CA GLY A 213 14.48 14.83 -20.15
C GLY A 213 13.24 15.71 -19.98
N TYR A 214 13.42 17.01 -19.91
CA TYR A 214 12.32 17.96 -19.82
C TYR A 214 12.50 19.15 -20.75
N ALA A 215 11.39 19.73 -21.20
CA ALA A 215 11.38 20.97 -21.95
C ALA A 215 10.05 21.70 -21.75
N THR A 216 10.10 23.03 -21.75
CA THR A 216 8.90 23.86 -21.81
C THR A 216 8.44 24.01 -23.26
N GLN A 217 7.14 23.97 -23.48
CA GLN A 217 6.53 24.11 -24.80
C GLN A 217 5.44 25.18 -24.78
N GLU A 218 5.39 25.97 -25.85
CA GLU A 218 4.32 26.93 -26.06
C GLU A 218 2.97 26.25 -26.30
N LYS A 219 1.94 26.82 -25.69
CA LYS A 219 0.53 26.55 -26.03
C LYS A 219 -0.24 27.87 -26.11
N THR A 220 -0.93 28.21 -25.00
CA THR A 220 -1.63 29.49 -24.85
C THR A 220 -0.71 30.61 -24.35
N ALA A 221 0.38 30.26 -23.67
CA ALA A 221 1.44 31.16 -23.27
C ALA A 221 2.60 31.06 -24.25
N ASN A 222 3.13 32.18 -24.72
CA ASN A 222 4.23 32.22 -25.66
C ASN A 222 5.56 32.63 -24.99
N ILE A 223 6.66 32.16 -25.57
CA ILE A 223 8.03 32.40 -25.10
C ILE A 223 8.36 33.89 -25.08
N ALA A 224 7.90 34.65 -26.05
CA ALA A 224 8.29 36.05 -26.22
C ALA A 224 7.82 36.94 -25.02
N ASN A 225 6.66 36.61 -24.41
CA ASN A 225 6.01 37.49 -23.46
C ASN A 225 5.63 36.83 -22.12
N ASN A 226 5.61 35.51 -22.01
CA ASN A 226 4.99 34.85 -20.89
C ASN A 226 5.94 33.99 -20.06
N PHE A 227 6.95 33.40 -20.64
CA PHE A 227 7.90 32.57 -19.89
C PHE A 227 9.26 32.45 -20.59
N THR A 228 10.29 32.14 -19.83
CA THR A 228 11.61 31.78 -20.34
C THR A 228 11.64 30.26 -20.56
N PRO A 229 12.01 29.78 -21.78
CA PRO A 229 12.06 28.35 -22.05
C PRO A 229 13.19 27.69 -21.26
N VAL A 230 12.93 26.47 -20.78
CA VAL A 230 13.87 25.65 -20.04
C VAL A 230 13.92 24.27 -20.68
N LYS A 231 15.13 23.73 -20.79
CA LYS A 231 15.38 22.37 -21.28
C LYS A 231 16.53 21.75 -20.50
N GLY A 232 16.41 20.46 -20.13
CA GLY A 232 17.46 19.68 -19.48
C GLY A 232 17.31 18.18 -19.72
#